data_356c3ddc42959022c0ee5c9dab5529a1
#
_entry.id   356c3ddc42959022c0ee5c9dab5529a1
#
_cell.length_a   1.000
_cell.length_b   1.000
_cell.length_c   1.000
_cell.angle_alpha   90.00
_cell.angle_beta   90.00
_cell.angle_gamma   90.00
#
_symmetry.space_group_name_H-M   'P 1'
#
loop_
_entity.id
_entity.type
_entity.pdbx_description
1 polymer ?
#
loop_
_entity_poly.entity_id
_entity_poly.type
_entity_poly.pdbx_seq_one_letter_code
_entity_poly.pdbx_strand_id
1 'polypeptide(L)'
;MILLDTNVVAELMKAAPEQSVLFWISAQPQSSLYTTSITQAEILHGIALLPSGKRRRAIEDAAHAMFTEEFKGRILGFGSDAASPYAHIAAERRRADRPISSFDAQIAAIARSVDASIATRNV
;
A
#
# COMPACT_ATOMS: atom_id res chain seq x y z
N MET A 1 14.25 0.45 4.04
CA MET A 1 12.93 0.95 3.59
C MET A 1 12.05 -0.23 3.23
N ILE A 2 10.91 -0.32 3.87
CA ILE A 2 9.94 -1.39 3.65
C ILE A 2 8.64 -0.74 3.18
N LEU A 3 8.18 -1.11 2.01
CA LEU A 3 6.96 -0.59 1.42
C LEU A 3 5.80 -1.52 1.75
N LEU A 4 4.81 -1.02 2.46
CA LEU A 4 3.61 -1.79 2.81
C LEU A 4 2.60 -1.70 1.67
N ASP A 5 2.15 -2.86 1.17
CA ASP A 5 1.16 -2.87 0.10
C ASP A 5 -0.25 -2.61 0.65
N THR A 6 -1.22 -2.52 -0.25
CA THR A 6 -2.61 -2.19 0.10
C THR A 6 -3.20 -3.17 1.11
N ASN A 7 -2.92 -4.47 0.96
CA ASN A 7 -3.50 -5.49 1.85
C ASN A 7 -2.99 -5.35 3.28
N VAL A 8 -1.70 -5.03 3.45
CA VAL A 8 -1.12 -4.82 4.78
C VAL A 8 -1.69 -3.56 5.42
N VAL A 9 -1.73 -2.45 4.68
CA VAL A 9 -2.27 -1.19 5.22
C VAL A 9 -3.75 -1.34 5.57
N ALA A 10 -4.54 -1.98 4.72
CA ALA A 10 -5.96 -2.23 4.98
C ALA A 10 -6.15 -3.08 6.24
N GLU A 11 -5.30 -4.08 6.47
CA GLU A 11 -5.37 -4.90 7.67
C GLU A 11 -5.12 -4.07 8.93
N LEU A 12 -4.14 -3.17 8.88
CA LEU A 12 -3.82 -2.29 10.01
C LEU A 12 -4.94 -1.32 10.36
N MET A 13 -5.83 -1.03 9.43
CA MET A 13 -6.96 -0.13 9.65
C MET A 13 -8.16 -0.80 10.31
N LYS A 14 -8.17 -2.11 10.41
CA LYS A 14 -9.28 -2.84 11.06
C LYS A 14 -9.29 -2.56 12.56
N ALA A 15 -10.47 -2.63 13.18
CA ALA A 15 -10.60 -2.48 14.63
C ALA A 15 -9.84 -3.57 15.38
N ALA A 16 -9.79 -4.78 14.81
CA ALA A 16 -9.06 -5.92 15.37
C ALA A 16 -8.14 -6.51 14.28
N PRO A 17 -6.99 -5.88 14.00
CA PRO A 17 -6.07 -6.43 13.02
C PRO A 17 -5.53 -7.80 13.43
N GLU A 18 -5.14 -8.61 12.44
CA GLU A 18 -4.55 -9.92 12.70
C GLU A 18 -3.26 -9.77 13.51
N GLN A 19 -3.13 -10.58 14.57
CA GLN A 19 -2.00 -10.46 15.51
C GLN A 19 -0.64 -10.66 14.85
N SER A 20 -0.54 -11.57 13.88
CA SER A 20 0.71 -11.82 13.18
C SER A 20 1.18 -10.58 12.41
N VAL A 21 0.25 -9.83 11.83
CA VAL A 21 0.57 -8.58 11.12
C VAL A 21 1.03 -7.51 12.12
N LEU A 22 0.27 -7.33 13.20
CA LEU A 22 0.64 -6.37 14.25
C LEU A 22 2.00 -6.67 14.85
N PHE A 23 2.26 -7.95 15.14
CA PHE A 23 3.53 -8.37 15.71
C PHE A 23 4.70 -8.03 14.79
N TRP A 24 4.55 -8.35 13.49
CA TRP A 24 5.59 -8.08 12.51
C TRP A 24 5.84 -6.57 12.36
N ILE A 25 4.77 -5.78 12.25
CA ILE A 25 4.85 -4.31 12.12
C ILE A 25 5.54 -3.68 13.32
N SER A 26 5.16 -4.09 14.54
CA SER A 26 5.71 -3.51 15.77
C SER A 26 7.18 -3.87 15.98
N ALA A 27 7.66 -4.94 15.32
CA ALA A 27 9.07 -5.32 15.37
C ALA A 27 9.94 -4.46 14.45
N GLN A 28 9.35 -3.68 13.52
CA GLN A 28 10.08 -2.82 12.60
C GLN A 28 10.21 -1.41 13.16
N PRO A 29 11.33 -0.70 12.89
CA PRO A 29 11.38 0.73 13.19
C PRO A 29 10.31 1.47 12.36
N GLN A 30 9.51 2.31 13.02
CA GLN A 30 8.44 3.04 12.34
C GLN A 30 8.96 3.86 11.16
N SER A 31 10.14 4.45 11.30
CA SER A 31 10.76 5.26 10.25
C SER A 31 11.16 4.48 9.00
N SER A 32 11.18 3.14 9.08
CA SER A 32 11.49 2.29 7.93
C SER A 32 10.23 1.86 7.15
N LEU A 33 9.04 2.15 7.66
CA LEU A 33 7.78 1.73 7.07
C LEU A 33 7.20 2.83 6.20
N TYR A 34 7.00 2.52 4.93
CA TYR A 34 6.48 3.42 3.90
C TYR A 34 5.25 2.80 3.24
N THR A 35 4.47 3.63 2.59
CA THR A 35 3.39 3.19 1.69
C THR A 35 3.42 4.04 0.43
N THR A 36 2.43 3.89 -0.43
CA THR A 36 2.36 4.63 -1.69
C THR A 36 1.05 5.38 -1.81
N SER A 37 1.04 6.42 -2.64
CA SER A 37 -0.20 7.11 -3.01
C SER A 37 -1.13 6.19 -3.81
N ILE A 38 -0.62 5.14 -4.44
CA ILE A 38 -1.43 4.12 -5.11
C ILE A 38 -2.26 3.35 -4.06
N THR A 39 -1.62 2.88 -3.00
CA THR A 39 -2.32 2.24 -1.88
C THR A 39 -3.34 3.18 -1.26
N GLN A 40 -2.95 4.42 -1.03
CA GLN A 40 -3.87 5.45 -0.52
C GLN A 40 -5.09 5.59 -1.42
N ALA A 41 -4.91 5.69 -2.73
CA ALA A 41 -6.01 5.81 -3.69
C ALA A 41 -6.91 4.58 -3.68
N GLU A 42 -6.35 3.37 -3.62
CA GLU A 42 -7.14 2.14 -3.56
C GLU A 42 -8.00 2.09 -2.30
N ILE A 43 -7.44 2.44 -1.16
CA ILE A 43 -8.16 2.43 0.12
C ILE A 43 -9.26 3.50 0.13
N LEU A 44 -8.95 4.72 -0.32
CA LEU A 44 -9.93 5.80 -0.38
C LEU A 44 -11.07 5.48 -1.37
N HIS A 45 -10.75 4.83 -2.48
CA HIS A 45 -11.77 4.37 -3.43
C HIS A 45 -12.68 3.32 -2.79
N GLY A 46 -12.12 2.33 -2.10
CA GLY A 46 -12.91 1.33 -1.39
C GLY A 46 -13.85 1.94 -0.36
N ILE A 47 -13.38 2.96 0.38
CA ILE A 47 -14.21 3.68 1.34
C ILE A 47 -15.34 4.44 0.63
N ALA A 48 -15.04 5.09 -0.49
CA ALA A 48 -16.03 5.85 -1.27
C ALA A 48 -17.16 4.98 -1.80
N LEU A 49 -16.94 3.67 -1.96
CA LEU A 49 -17.96 2.72 -2.39
C LEU A 49 -18.87 2.25 -1.24
N LEU A 50 -18.53 2.54 0.02
CA LEU A 50 -19.36 2.16 1.14
C LEU A 50 -20.60 3.03 1.24
N PRO A 51 -21.73 2.47 1.75
CA PRO A 51 -22.92 3.28 2.03
C PRO A 51 -22.60 4.39 3.04
N SER A 52 -23.25 5.54 2.88
CA SER A 52 -23.14 6.64 3.85
C SER A 52 -23.62 6.20 5.23
N GLY A 53 -22.95 6.65 6.27
CA GLY A 53 -23.34 6.36 7.63
C GLY A 53 -22.15 6.34 8.60
N LYS A 54 -22.42 5.91 9.82
CA LYS A 54 -21.42 5.90 10.89
C LYS A 54 -20.20 5.02 10.59
N ARG A 55 -20.44 3.85 10.01
CA ARG A 55 -19.36 2.93 9.67
C ARG A 55 -18.39 3.54 8.67
N ARG A 56 -18.93 4.15 7.60
CA ARG A 56 -18.11 4.83 6.60
C ARG A 56 -17.30 5.95 7.22
N ARG A 57 -17.93 6.79 8.06
CA ARG A 57 -17.24 7.90 8.73
C ARG A 57 -16.11 7.41 9.62
N ALA A 58 -16.33 6.33 10.36
CA ALA A 58 -15.30 5.75 11.23
C ALA A 58 -14.09 5.26 10.41
N ILE A 59 -14.35 4.62 9.27
CA ILE A 59 -13.29 4.12 8.39
C ILE A 59 -12.58 5.31 7.70
N GLU A 60 -13.33 6.34 7.28
CA GLU A 60 -12.74 7.56 6.73
C GLU A 60 -11.80 8.23 7.73
N ASP A 61 -12.21 8.35 8.99
CA ASP A 61 -11.39 8.94 10.04
C ASP A 61 -10.12 8.10 10.29
N ALA A 62 -10.24 6.78 10.31
CA ALA A 62 -9.10 5.89 10.46
C ALA A 62 -8.11 6.03 9.29
N ALA A 63 -8.63 6.11 8.06
CA ALA A 63 -7.79 6.31 6.87
C ALA A 63 -7.10 7.67 6.91
N HIS A 64 -7.83 8.72 7.30
CA HIS A 64 -7.25 10.05 7.41
C HIS A 64 -6.09 10.07 8.42
N ALA A 65 -6.28 9.49 9.59
CA ALA A 65 -5.22 9.42 10.60
C ALA A 65 -4.03 8.60 10.10
N MET A 66 -4.28 7.48 9.43
CA MET A 66 -3.23 6.62 8.90
C MET A 66 -2.33 7.39 7.92
N PHE A 67 -2.93 8.08 6.94
CA PHE A 67 -2.16 8.72 5.87
C PHE A 67 -1.61 10.08 6.24
N THR A 68 -2.27 10.84 7.13
CA THR A 68 -1.80 12.17 7.50
C THR A 68 -0.90 12.18 8.74
N GLU A 69 -1.00 11.18 9.60
CA GLU A 69 -0.25 11.10 10.85
C GLU A 69 0.74 9.95 10.85
N GLU A 70 0.27 8.71 10.71
CA GLU A 70 1.12 7.51 10.82
C GLU A 70 2.17 7.45 9.71
N PHE A 71 1.80 7.76 8.48
CA PHE A 71 2.70 7.73 7.34
C PHE A 71 3.16 9.11 6.88
N LYS A 72 3.04 10.11 7.73
CA LYS A 72 3.45 11.48 7.37
C LYS A 72 4.91 11.49 6.89
N GLY A 73 5.11 12.01 5.67
CA GLY A 73 6.43 12.06 5.05
C GLY A 73 6.93 10.72 4.50
N ARG A 74 6.12 9.66 4.56
CA ARG A 74 6.50 8.32 4.12
C ARG A 74 5.50 7.71 3.16
N ILE A 75 4.82 8.55 2.38
CA ILE A 75 3.95 8.14 1.28
C ILE A 75 4.67 8.46 -0.03
N LEU A 76 5.01 7.43 -0.79
CA LEU A 76 5.74 7.57 -2.03
C LEU A 76 4.78 7.62 -3.22
N GLY A 77 5.05 8.51 -4.17
CA GLY A 77 4.26 8.63 -5.39
C GLY A 77 4.90 7.88 -6.56
N PHE A 78 4.11 7.66 -7.61
CA PHE A 78 4.59 7.14 -8.87
C PHE A 78 5.18 8.31 -9.67
N GLY A 79 6.49 8.44 -9.63
CA GLY A 79 7.20 9.48 -10.36
C GLY A 79 7.89 8.95 -11.61
N SER A 80 8.64 9.82 -12.25
CA SER A 80 9.36 9.48 -13.50
C SER A 80 10.33 8.31 -13.31
N ASP A 81 10.97 8.20 -12.16
CA ASP A 81 11.90 7.11 -11.83
C ASP A 81 11.20 5.75 -11.71
N ALA A 82 9.91 5.71 -11.51
CA ALA A 82 9.15 4.46 -11.51
C ALA A 82 8.68 4.03 -12.91
N ALA A 83 8.76 4.91 -13.89
CA ALA A 83 8.22 4.63 -15.22
C ALA A 83 8.95 3.47 -15.92
N SER A 84 10.28 3.45 -15.90
CA SER A 84 11.06 2.38 -16.51
C SER A 84 10.88 1.05 -15.77
N PRO A 85 11.00 0.97 -14.43
CA PRO A 85 10.67 -0.25 -13.70
C PRO A 85 9.26 -0.77 -13.98
N TYR A 86 8.27 0.12 -14.08
CA TYR A 86 6.91 -0.27 -14.41
C TYR A 86 6.85 -0.99 -15.76
N ALA A 87 7.46 -0.39 -16.78
CA ALA A 87 7.45 -0.97 -18.12
C ALA A 87 8.07 -2.37 -18.14
N HIS A 88 9.19 -2.55 -17.43
CA HIS A 88 9.87 -3.85 -17.33
C HIS A 88 9.02 -4.88 -16.61
N ILE A 89 8.46 -4.53 -15.45
CA ILE A 89 7.64 -5.44 -14.66
C ILE A 89 6.42 -5.89 -15.45
N ALA A 90 5.69 -4.95 -16.02
CA ALA A 90 4.47 -5.25 -16.76
C ALA A 90 4.76 -6.11 -18.00
N ALA A 91 5.84 -5.81 -18.73
CA ALA A 91 6.21 -6.55 -19.92
C ALA A 91 6.67 -7.98 -19.58
N GLU A 92 7.50 -8.14 -18.55
CA GLU A 92 7.96 -9.47 -18.11
C GLU A 92 6.80 -10.36 -17.65
N ARG A 93 5.87 -9.79 -16.87
CA ARG A 93 4.71 -10.53 -16.38
C ARG A 93 3.80 -10.96 -17.54
N ARG A 94 3.62 -10.09 -18.54
CA ARG A 94 2.84 -10.43 -19.73
C ARG A 94 3.50 -11.52 -20.55
N ARG A 95 4.82 -11.46 -20.73
CA ARG A 95 5.57 -12.49 -21.46
C ARG A 95 5.53 -13.84 -20.76
N ALA A 96 5.52 -13.83 -19.45
CA ALA A 96 5.43 -15.05 -18.64
C ALA A 96 4.00 -15.58 -18.51
N ASP A 97 3.03 -14.96 -19.19
CA ASP A 97 1.61 -15.28 -19.09
C ASP A 97 1.08 -15.21 -17.65
N ARG A 98 1.61 -14.28 -16.87
CA ARG A 98 1.21 -14.01 -15.50
C ARG A 98 0.93 -12.52 -15.33
N PRO A 99 -0.15 -12.01 -15.95
CA PRO A 99 -0.42 -10.58 -15.90
C PRO A 99 -0.60 -10.11 -14.46
N ILE A 100 -0.14 -8.89 -14.21
CA ILE A 100 -0.24 -8.23 -12.92
C ILE A 100 -1.22 -7.06 -13.08
N SER A 101 -2.00 -6.76 -12.03
CA SER A 101 -2.87 -5.59 -12.08
C SER A 101 -2.04 -4.31 -12.23
N SER A 102 -2.64 -3.28 -12.81
CA SER A 102 -1.98 -2.00 -12.98
C SER A 102 -1.53 -1.41 -11.64
N PHE A 103 -2.38 -1.50 -10.61
CA PHE A 103 -2.03 -0.99 -9.28
C PHE A 103 -0.85 -1.76 -8.66
N ASP A 104 -0.87 -3.08 -8.73
CA ASP A 104 0.23 -3.89 -8.19
C ASP A 104 1.53 -3.63 -8.93
N ALA A 105 1.47 -3.46 -10.26
CA ALA A 105 2.65 -3.14 -11.06
C ALA A 105 3.20 -1.75 -10.70
N GLN A 106 2.35 -0.78 -10.43
CA GLN A 106 2.77 0.56 -10.01
C GLN A 106 3.45 0.52 -8.64
N ILE A 107 2.88 -0.19 -7.69
CA ILE A 107 3.47 -0.34 -6.34
C ILE A 107 4.83 -1.02 -6.45
N ALA A 108 4.92 -2.09 -7.21
CA ALA A 108 6.20 -2.79 -7.42
C ALA A 108 7.24 -1.90 -8.10
N ALA A 109 6.82 -1.07 -9.05
CA ALA A 109 7.71 -0.13 -9.73
C ALA A 109 8.23 0.96 -8.78
N ILE A 110 7.36 1.48 -7.92
CA ILE A 110 7.77 2.46 -6.91
C ILE A 110 8.81 1.83 -5.97
N ALA A 111 8.56 0.62 -5.49
CA ALA A 111 9.50 -0.07 -4.61
C ALA A 111 10.85 -0.27 -5.28
N ARG A 112 10.86 -0.71 -6.54
CA ARG A 112 12.10 -0.93 -7.29
C ARG A 112 12.86 0.38 -7.50
N SER A 113 12.16 1.49 -7.76
CA SER A 113 12.78 2.79 -8.00
C SER A 113 13.53 3.34 -6.78
N VAL A 114 13.17 2.93 -5.59
CA VAL A 114 13.79 3.36 -4.33
C VAL A 114 14.53 2.23 -3.62
N ASP A 115 14.66 1.08 -4.28
CA ASP A 115 15.32 -0.11 -3.75
C ASP A 115 14.73 -0.55 -2.41
N ALA A 116 13.40 -0.52 -2.32
CA ALA A 116 12.67 -0.94 -1.13
C ALA A 116 12.20 -2.40 -1.25
N SER A 117 12.10 -3.06 -0.11
CA SER A 117 11.40 -4.34 -0.01
C SER A 117 9.90 -4.09 0.06
N ILE A 118 9.10 -5.00 -0.45
CA ILE A 118 7.63 -4.93 -0.34
C ILE A 118 7.18 -5.94 0.70
N ALA A 119 6.43 -5.46 1.68
CA ALA A 119 5.71 -6.32 2.60
C ALA A 119 4.30 -6.54 2.05
N THR A 120 3.98 -7.79 1.78
CA THR A 120 2.68 -8.19 1.29
C THR A 120 2.13 -9.30 2.17
N ARG A 121 0.80 -9.39 2.20
CA ARG A 121 0.11 -10.44 2.92
C ARG A 121 -0.22 -11.54 1.91
N ASN A 122 0.49 -12.65 2.01
CA ASN A 122 0.19 -13.85 1.22
C ASN A 122 -0.95 -14.60 1.88
N VAL A 123 -2.01 -14.71 1.17
CA VAL A 123 -3.19 -15.45 1.62
C VAL A 123 -3.26 -16.76 0.88
#